data_af4e1e0eebb5246861ce1577f026b160
#
_entry.id   af4e1e0eebb5246861ce1577f026b160
#
_cell.length_a   1.000
_cell.length_b   1.000
_cell.length_c   1.000
_cell.angle_alpha   90.00
_cell.angle_beta   90.00
_cell.angle_gamma   90.00
#
_symmetry.space_group_name_H-M   'P 1'
#
loop_
_entity.id
_entity.type
_entity.pdbx_description
1 polymer ?
#
loop_
_entity_poly.entity_id
_entity_poly.type
_entity_poly.pdbx_seq_one_letter_code
_entity_poly.pdbx_strand_id
1 'polypeptide(L)'
;IAVSRGLGDVYKRQILFFRMINGKEDWRRILEKYAYYNLKKTDTTVWFHGASVGEIMSILPLINKFEKDKSIKKILLTSSTLSSASIIAKKPLKKTTHIYYPFDIGFICNNFLNYWEPKIAIFVDSEIWPNMYEKINSKKIPLILINARITSKSFKRWQIFSSFAKNVFSLSLIH
;
A
#
# COMPACT_ATOMS: atom_id res chain seq x y z
N ILE A 1 -3.51 17.41 -20.96
CA ILE A 1 -3.66 16.31 -19.94
C ILE A 1 -2.52 15.27 -20.06
N ALA A 2 -2.00 14.99 -21.26
CA ALA A 2 -0.91 14.03 -21.46
C ALA A 2 0.47 14.53 -20.97
N VAL A 3 0.76 15.80 -21.08
CA VAL A 3 2.05 16.42 -20.70
C VAL A 3 2.27 16.41 -19.18
N SER A 4 1.21 16.55 -18.38
CA SER A 4 1.33 16.52 -16.90
C SER A 4 1.61 15.12 -16.33
N ARG A 5 1.21 14.05 -17.03
CA ARG A 5 1.52 12.68 -16.63
C ARG A 5 3.01 12.35 -16.82
N GLY A 6 3.63 12.80 -17.91
CA GLY A 6 5.05 12.54 -18.17
C GLY A 6 6.00 13.24 -17.19
N LEU A 7 5.72 14.48 -16.78
CA LEU A 7 6.55 15.19 -15.79
C LEU A 7 6.50 14.52 -14.41
N GLY A 8 5.34 14.04 -13.97
CA GLY A 8 5.20 13.33 -12.70
C GLY A 8 6.01 12.05 -12.62
N ASP A 9 6.09 11.32 -13.73
CA ASP A 9 6.84 10.05 -13.78
C ASP A 9 8.35 10.27 -13.81
N VAL A 10 8.84 11.31 -14.48
CA VAL A 10 10.26 11.70 -14.47
C VAL A 10 10.69 12.11 -13.07
N TYR A 11 9.89 12.91 -12.36
CA TYR A 11 10.16 13.31 -10.97
C TYR A 11 10.18 12.11 -10.01
N LYS A 12 9.25 11.18 -10.14
CA LYS A 12 9.22 9.95 -9.33
C LYS A 12 10.45 9.09 -9.55
N ARG A 13 10.92 8.98 -10.81
CA ARG A 13 12.15 8.23 -11.15
C ARG A 13 13.39 8.90 -10.57
N GLN A 14 13.49 10.24 -10.61
CA GLN A 14 14.60 10.97 -10.01
C GLN A 14 14.60 10.84 -8.49
N ILE A 15 13.46 11.01 -7.83
CA ILE A 15 13.34 10.82 -6.37
C ILE A 15 13.73 9.40 -5.97
N LEU A 16 13.28 8.39 -6.72
CA LEU A 16 13.67 7.01 -6.48
C LEU A 16 15.19 6.84 -6.59
N PHE A 17 15.79 7.36 -7.66
CA PHE A 17 17.24 7.30 -7.90
C PHE A 17 18.04 7.93 -6.73
N PHE A 18 17.63 9.13 -6.28
CA PHE A 18 18.25 9.77 -5.11
C PHE A 18 18.06 8.97 -3.81
N ARG A 19 16.88 8.37 -3.61
CA ARG A 19 16.63 7.51 -2.45
C ARG A 19 17.49 6.24 -2.49
N MET A 20 17.73 5.72 -3.68
CA MET A 20 18.58 4.55 -3.90
C MET A 20 20.04 4.86 -3.56
N ILE A 21 20.60 5.96 -4.08
CA ILE A 21 21.98 6.38 -3.80
C ILE A 21 22.19 6.64 -2.30
N ASN A 22 21.18 7.18 -1.62
CA ASN A 22 21.22 7.46 -0.18
C ASN A 22 20.93 6.22 0.70
N GLY A 23 20.95 5.01 0.15
CA GLY A 23 20.71 3.77 0.90
C GLY A 23 19.33 3.66 1.55
N LYS A 24 18.33 4.41 1.04
CA LYS A 24 16.95 4.42 1.56
C LYS A 24 16.04 3.42 0.86
N GLU A 25 16.55 2.66 -0.11
CA GLU A 25 15.81 1.67 -0.87
C GLU A 25 16.56 0.32 -0.91
N ASP A 26 15.79 -0.76 -0.95
CA ASP A 26 16.32 -2.12 -1.07
C ASP A 26 16.46 -2.52 -2.55
N TRP A 27 17.68 -2.50 -3.07
CA TRP A 27 17.99 -2.85 -4.45
C TRP A 27 17.53 -4.26 -4.84
N ARG A 28 17.64 -5.20 -3.90
CA ARG A 28 17.31 -6.61 -4.15
C ARG A 28 15.81 -6.82 -4.33
N ARG A 29 15.02 -5.90 -3.75
CA ARG A 29 13.56 -5.99 -3.74
C ARG A 29 12.87 -4.86 -4.50
N ILE A 30 13.62 -4.07 -5.27
CA ILE A 30 13.09 -2.92 -6.02
C ILE A 30 12.01 -3.31 -7.03
N LEU A 31 12.09 -4.51 -7.60
CA LEU A 31 11.13 -5.01 -8.58
C LEU A 31 9.73 -5.19 -7.98
N GLU A 32 9.62 -5.38 -6.66
CA GLU A 32 8.32 -5.45 -5.98
C GLU A 32 7.51 -4.16 -6.16
N LYS A 33 8.20 -2.99 -6.19
CA LYS A 33 7.55 -1.69 -6.42
C LYS A 33 7.01 -1.51 -7.84
N TYR A 34 7.48 -2.31 -8.78
CA TYR A 34 6.96 -2.38 -10.15
C TYR A 34 5.95 -3.51 -10.35
N ALA A 35 5.51 -4.15 -9.27
CA ALA A 35 4.63 -5.31 -9.26
C ALA A 35 5.19 -6.53 -10.01
N TYR A 36 6.51 -6.71 -9.99
CA TYR A 36 7.18 -7.94 -10.44
C TYR A 36 7.57 -8.79 -9.25
N TYR A 37 7.02 -9.99 -9.17
CA TYR A 37 7.21 -10.92 -8.06
C TYR A 37 7.71 -12.27 -8.56
N ASN A 38 8.75 -12.78 -7.91
CA ASN A 38 9.23 -14.15 -8.11
C ASN A 38 8.78 -15.04 -6.93
N LEU A 39 7.51 -14.95 -6.58
CA LEU A 39 6.91 -15.67 -5.47
C LEU A 39 5.81 -16.58 -6.02
N LYS A 40 5.58 -17.70 -5.38
CA LYS A 40 4.44 -18.56 -5.75
C LYS A 40 3.13 -17.81 -5.48
N LYS A 41 2.30 -17.67 -6.51
CA LYS A 41 0.96 -17.08 -6.37
C LYS A 41 0.17 -17.86 -5.33
N THR A 42 -0.44 -17.17 -4.39
CA THR A 42 -1.26 -17.76 -3.33
C THR A 42 -2.47 -16.86 -3.07
N ASP A 43 -3.60 -17.49 -2.76
CA ASP A 43 -4.82 -16.79 -2.40
C ASP A 43 -4.62 -15.88 -1.19
N THR A 44 -4.56 -14.58 -1.40
CA THR A 44 -4.46 -13.61 -0.32
C THR A 44 -5.84 -13.36 0.28
N THR A 45 -6.00 -13.65 1.57
CA THR A 45 -7.27 -13.42 2.26
C THR A 45 -7.42 -11.96 2.65
N VAL A 46 -6.38 -11.38 3.26
CA VAL A 46 -6.38 -10.00 3.75
C VAL A 46 -5.10 -9.30 3.34
N TRP A 47 -5.23 -8.08 2.86
CA TRP A 47 -4.10 -7.21 2.58
C TRP A 47 -4.09 -6.02 3.53
N PHE A 48 -2.99 -5.86 4.28
CA PHE A 48 -2.70 -4.71 5.11
C PHE A 48 -1.67 -3.81 4.43
N HIS A 49 -1.87 -2.49 4.51
CA HIS A 49 -0.90 -1.50 4.10
C HIS A 49 -0.65 -0.48 5.21
N GLY A 50 0.65 -0.27 5.54
CA GLY A 50 1.11 0.82 6.38
C GLY A 50 2.49 1.26 5.90
N ALA A 51 2.68 2.54 5.59
CA ALA A 51 3.90 3.02 4.95
C ALA A 51 5.07 3.09 5.93
N SER A 52 4.81 3.50 7.16
CA SER A 52 5.83 3.82 8.17
C SER A 52 5.93 2.75 9.26
N VAL A 53 7.02 2.84 10.04
CA VAL A 53 7.23 1.99 11.23
C VAL A 53 6.08 2.15 12.23
N GLY A 54 5.65 3.40 12.49
CA GLY A 54 4.57 3.68 13.44
C GLY A 54 3.26 3.02 13.03
N GLU A 55 2.89 3.13 11.74
CA GLU A 55 1.69 2.50 11.18
C GLU A 55 1.77 0.98 11.27
N ILE A 56 2.90 0.38 10.88
CA ILE A 56 3.10 -1.08 10.99
C ILE A 56 2.96 -1.53 12.46
N MET A 57 3.58 -0.82 13.39
CA MET A 57 3.48 -1.17 14.81
C MET A 57 2.06 -1.06 15.34
N SER A 58 1.28 -0.08 14.88
CA SER A 58 -0.11 0.09 15.30
C SER A 58 -1.04 -1.05 14.87
N ILE A 59 -0.75 -1.69 13.73
CA ILE A 59 -1.58 -2.80 13.20
C ILE A 59 -1.05 -4.20 13.53
N LEU A 60 0.16 -4.32 14.05
CA LEU A 60 0.72 -5.63 14.42
C LEU A 60 -0.17 -6.43 15.37
N PRO A 61 -0.83 -5.84 16.40
CA PRO A 61 -1.76 -6.59 17.24
C PRO A 61 -2.91 -7.21 16.45
N LEU A 62 -3.45 -6.49 15.46
CA LEU A 62 -4.51 -6.97 14.59
C LEU A 62 -4.00 -8.08 13.66
N ILE A 63 -2.83 -7.91 13.05
CA ILE A 63 -2.18 -8.93 12.23
C ILE A 63 -1.95 -10.22 13.06
N ASN A 64 -1.45 -10.10 14.29
CA ASN A 64 -1.24 -11.24 15.17
C ASN A 64 -2.54 -11.97 15.51
N LYS A 65 -3.66 -11.26 15.62
CA LYS A 65 -4.98 -11.88 15.80
C LYS A 65 -5.39 -12.66 14.56
N PHE A 66 -5.16 -12.11 13.37
CA PHE A 66 -5.47 -12.76 12.08
C PHE A 66 -4.54 -13.95 11.79
N GLU A 67 -3.29 -13.91 12.25
CA GLU A 67 -2.35 -15.05 12.17
C GLU A 67 -2.90 -16.28 12.93
N LYS A 68 -3.63 -16.08 14.02
CA LYS A 68 -4.21 -17.13 14.84
C LYS A 68 -5.57 -17.63 14.31
N ASP A 69 -6.23 -16.86 13.49
CA ASP A 69 -7.54 -17.20 12.94
C ASP A 69 -7.41 -18.26 11.85
N LYS A 70 -8.08 -19.41 12.04
CA LYS A 70 -8.04 -20.55 11.11
C LYS A 70 -8.72 -20.24 9.76
N SER A 71 -9.65 -19.29 9.72
CA SER A 71 -10.35 -18.88 8.49
C SER A 71 -9.43 -18.07 7.56
N ILE A 72 -8.40 -17.41 8.12
CA ILE A 72 -7.43 -16.61 7.38
C ILE A 72 -6.30 -17.50 6.88
N LYS A 73 -6.21 -17.66 5.57
CA LYS A 73 -5.21 -18.52 4.94
C LYS A 73 -3.88 -17.78 4.72
N LYS A 74 -3.95 -16.58 4.18
CA LYS A 74 -2.78 -15.78 3.80
C LYS A 74 -3.02 -14.30 4.08
N ILE A 75 -2.02 -13.64 4.63
CA ILE A 75 -2.00 -12.20 4.88
C ILE A 75 -0.92 -11.60 4.00
N LEU A 76 -1.27 -10.57 3.24
CA LEU A 76 -0.31 -9.70 2.57
C LEU A 76 -0.10 -8.47 3.43
N LEU A 77 1.15 -8.14 3.69
CA LEU A 77 1.53 -6.91 4.39
C LEU A 77 2.44 -6.09 3.50
N THR A 78 2.06 -4.85 3.22
CA THR A 78 2.90 -3.95 2.43
C THR A 78 3.39 -2.77 3.26
N SER A 79 4.63 -2.36 3.03
CA SER A 79 5.21 -1.15 3.62
C SER A 79 6.06 -0.38 2.62
N SER A 80 6.40 0.88 2.95
CA SER A 80 7.13 1.75 2.02
C SER A 80 8.60 1.97 2.40
N THR A 81 9.04 1.57 3.61
CA THR A 81 10.39 1.88 4.13
C THR A 81 11.20 0.64 4.50
N LEU A 82 12.54 0.76 4.39
CA LEU A 82 13.49 -0.27 4.85
C LEU A 82 13.33 -0.58 6.34
N SER A 83 13.12 0.45 7.15
CA SER A 83 12.94 0.29 8.60
C SER A 83 11.71 -0.53 8.93
N SER A 84 10.60 -0.29 8.23
CA SER A 84 9.37 -1.09 8.37
C SER A 84 9.61 -2.55 8.00
N ALA A 85 10.27 -2.80 6.86
CA ALA A 85 10.62 -4.14 6.40
C ALA A 85 11.49 -4.89 7.42
N SER A 86 12.51 -4.20 7.98
CA SER A 86 13.40 -4.77 9.00
C SER A 86 12.66 -5.17 10.29
N ILE A 87 11.70 -4.36 10.72
CA ILE A 87 10.86 -4.66 11.89
C ILE A 87 9.96 -5.86 11.62
N ILE A 88 9.31 -5.90 10.48
CA ILE A 88 8.42 -7.00 10.09
C ILE A 88 9.19 -8.32 10.01
N ALA A 89 10.40 -8.31 9.43
CA ALA A 89 11.24 -9.51 9.29
C ALA A 89 11.62 -10.16 10.64
N LYS A 90 11.63 -9.39 11.74
CA LYS A 90 11.91 -9.87 13.10
C LYS A 90 10.67 -10.47 13.80
N LYS A 91 9.49 -10.44 13.18
CA LYS A 91 8.26 -10.93 13.79
C LYS A 91 7.99 -12.37 13.37
N PRO A 92 7.49 -13.22 14.28
CA PRO A 92 7.18 -14.64 14.00
C PRO A 92 5.84 -14.77 13.26
N LEU A 93 5.74 -14.20 12.07
CA LEU A 93 4.55 -14.20 11.24
C LEU A 93 4.62 -15.36 10.24
N LYS A 94 3.70 -16.32 10.34
CA LYS A 94 3.71 -17.56 9.53
C LYS A 94 2.86 -17.47 8.28
N LYS A 95 1.71 -16.79 8.36
CA LYS A 95 0.77 -16.60 7.25
C LYS A 95 1.00 -15.32 6.48
N THR A 96 1.81 -14.40 7.03
CA THR A 96 2.04 -13.06 6.48
C THR A 96 3.23 -13.04 5.53
N THR A 97 2.99 -12.60 4.30
CA THR A 97 4.05 -12.28 3.35
C THR A 97 4.21 -10.76 3.31
N HIS A 98 5.43 -10.28 3.51
CA HIS A 98 5.75 -8.86 3.39
C HIS A 98 6.39 -8.56 2.05
N ILE A 99 5.87 -7.50 1.40
CA ILE A 99 6.46 -6.90 0.20
C ILE A 99 6.44 -5.37 0.31
N TYR A 100 7.24 -4.70 -0.54
CA TYR A 100 7.13 -3.25 -0.67
C TYR A 100 5.88 -2.85 -1.43
N TYR A 101 5.26 -1.75 -0.99
CA TYR A 101 4.10 -1.18 -1.67
C TYR A 101 4.47 -0.77 -3.11
N PRO A 102 3.64 -1.12 -4.10
CA PRO A 102 3.90 -0.79 -5.49
C PRO A 102 3.80 0.72 -5.75
N PHE A 103 4.42 1.19 -6.82
CA PHE A 103 4.21 2.57 -7.25
C PHE A 103 2.74 2.80 -7.63
N ASP A 104 2.19 3.93 -7.18
CA ASP A 104 0.81 4.30 -7.46
C ASP A 104 0.63 4.78 -8.91
N ILE A 105 0.80 3.84 -9.85
CA ILE A 105 0.64 4.01 -11.29
C ILE A 105 -0.39 2.98 -11.76
N GLY A 106 -1.37 3.39 -12.52
CA GLY A 106 -2.56 2.60 -12.83
C GLY A 106 -2.29 1.17 -13.33
N PHE A 107 -1.32 0.96 -14.23
CA PHE A 107 -1.00 -0.38 -14.72
C PHE A 107 -0.25 -1.23 -13.68
N ILE A 108 0.63 -0.61 -12.86
CA ILE A 108 1.36 -1.29 -11.77
C ILE A 108 0.37 -1.73 -10.69
N CYS A 109 -0.55 -0.84 -10.29
CA CYS A 109 -1.60 -1.17 -9.33
C CYS A 109 -2.48 -2.31 -9.83
N ASN A 110 -2.83 -2.31 -11.11
CA ASN A 110 -3.61 -3.39 -11.71
C ASN A 110 -2.86 -4.73 -11.70
N ASN A 111 -1.56 -4.73 -12.06
CA ASN A 111 -0.71 -5.93 -12.02
C ASN A 111 -0.56 -6.46 -10.59
N PHE A 112 -0.39 -5.56 -9.61
CA PHE A 112 -0.35 -5.92 -8.19
C PHE A 112 -1.64 -6.63 -7.76
N LEU A 113 -2.79 -6.04 -8.04
CA LEU A 113 -4.08 -6.61 -7.66
C LEU A 113 -4.40 -7.92 -8.39
N ASN A 114 -3.98 -8.06 -9.65
CA ASN A 114 -4.13 -9.30 -10.41
C ASN A 114 -3.23 -10.42 -9.89
N TYR A 115 -2.07 -10.09 -9.34
CA TYR A 115 -1.16 -11.07 -8.79
C TYR A 115 -1.59 -11.55 -7.40
N TRP A 116 -1.92 -10.62 -6.50
CA TRP A 116 -2.22 -10.94 -5.10
C TRP A 116 -3.69 -11.27 -4.84
N GLU A 117 -4.62 -10.79 -5.64
CA GLU A 117 -6.07 -11.04 -5.56
C GLU A 117 -6.63 -10.95 -4.13
N PRO A 118 -6.38 -9.84 -3.40
CA PRO A 118 -6.82 -9.72 -2.01
C PRO A 118 -8.34 -9.69 -1.94
N LYS A 119 -8.93 -10.40 -0.96
CA LYS A 119 -10.39 -10.39 -0.73
C LYS A 119 -10.85 -9.16 0.03
N ILE A 120 -9.95 -8.52 0.78
CA ILE A 120 -10.16 -7.26 1.50
C ILE A 120 -8.84 -6.51 1.61
N ALA A 121 -8.87 -5.18 1.50
CA ALA A 121 -7.74 -4.29 1.70
C ALA A 121 -7.97 -3.41 2.92
N ILE A 122 -6.98 -3.32 3.81
CA ILE A 122 -7.00 -2.53 5.05
C ILE A 122 -5.80 -1.61 5.04
N PHE A 123 -6.05 -0.30 4.94
CA PHE A 123 -5.04 0.74 4.94
C PHE A 123 -5.04 1.49 6.26
N VAL A 124 -3.89 2.00 6.65
CA VAL A 124 -3.67 2.63 7.96
C VAL A 124 -3.34 4.10 7.81
N ASP A 125 -3.85 4.91 8.72
CA ASP A 125 -3.65 6.36 8.80
C ASP A 125 -4.05 7.10 7.51
N SER A 126 -3.17 7.97 7.01
CA SER A 126 -3.43 8.85 5.86
C SER A 126 -2.90 8.28 4.54
N GLU A 127 -2.77 6.96 4.43
CA GLU A 127 -2.24 6.28 3.25
C GLU A 127 -3.28 6.22 2.12
N ILE A 128 -3.48 7.38 1.48
CA ILE A 128 -4.40 7.56 0.37
C ILE A 128 -3.64 7.51 -0.95
N TRP A 129 -3.90 6.46 -1.72
CA TRP A 129 -3.25 6.16 -3.00
C TRP A 129 -4.29 6.14 -4.13
N PRO A 130 -4.45 7.25 -4.86
CA PRO A 130 -5.58 7.43 -5.77
C PRO A 130 -5.73 6.37 -6.85
N ASN A 131 -4.63 6.00 -7.52
CA ASN A 131 -4.70 4.98 -8.58
C ASN A 131 -5.01 3.60 -7.98
N MET A 132 -4.41 3.28 -6.83
CA MET A 132 -4.67 2.01 -6.15
C MET A 132 -6.13 1.93 -5.69
N TYR A 133 -6.65 3.00 -5.08
CA TYR A 133 -8.05 3.06 -4.62
C TYR A 133 -9.04 2.89 -5.79
N GLU A 134 -8.78 3.57 -6.92
CA GLU A 134 -9.58 3.40 -8.13
C GLU A 134 -9.59 1.94 -8.60
N LYS A 135 -8.41 1.29 -8.62
CA LYS A 135 -8.30 -0.12 -9.08
C LYS A 135 -8.92 -1.11 -8.10
N ILE A 136 -8.78 -0.89 -6.79
CA ILE A 136 -9.45 -1.68 -5.74
C ILE A 136 -10.96 -1.61 -5.94
N ASN A 137 -11.52 -0.41 -6.11
CA ASN A 137 -12.94 -0.20 -6.34
C ASN A 137 -13.42 -0.86 -7.65
N SER A 138 -12.68 -0.69 -8.75
CA SER A 138 -13.04 -1.30 -10.04
C SER A 138 -13.10 -2.83 -9.99
N LYS A 139 -12.32 -3.43 -9.08
CA LYS A 139 -12.32 -4.88 -8.82
C LYS A 139 -13.31 -5.30 -7.72
N LYS A 140 -14.10 -4.35 -7.17
CA LYS A 140 -15.06 -4.58 -6.08
C LYS A 140 -14.42 -5.22 -4.84
N ILE A 141 -13.15 -4.91 -4.56
CA ILE A 141 -12.46 -5.34 -3.35
C ILE A 141 -12.88 -4.39 -2.23
N PRO A 142 -13.41 -4.88 -1.10
CA PRO A 142 -13.70 -4.04 0.05
C PRO A 142 -12.43 -3.34 0.55
N LEU A 143 -12.51 -2.01 0.73
CA LEU A 143 -11.41 -1.18 1.22
C LEU A 143 -11.81 -0.56 2.56
N ILE A 144 -11.00 -0.81 3.59
CA ILE A 144 -11.17 -0.24 4.93
C ILE A 144 -9.97 0.65 5.23
N LEU A 145 -10.25 1.86 5.70
CA LEU A 145 -9.23 2.76 6.21
C LEU A 145 -9.38 2.83 7.74
N ILE A 146 -8.36 2.40 8.46
CA ILE A 146 -8.35 2.38 9.92
C ILE A 146 -7.41 3.44 10.48
N ASN A 147 -7.74 3.99 11.65
CA ASN A 147 -6.98 5.07 12.32
C ASN A 147 -6.76 6.28 11.39
N ALA A 148 -7.77 6.61 10.57
CA ALA A 148 -7.68 7.68 9.58
C ALA A 148 -7.46 9.03 10.25
N ARG A 149 -6.36 9.72 9.90
CA ARG A 149 -6.02 11.05 10.41
C ARG A 149 -5.79 11.99 9.23
N ILE A 150 -6.49 13.12 9.25
CA ILE A 150 -6.26 14.19 8.29
C ILE A 150 -5.67 15.37 9.05
N THR A 151 -4.43 15.73 8.74
CA THR A 151 -3.83 16.95 9.28
C THR A 151 -4.45 18.20 8.62
N SER A 152 -4.46 19.34 9.31
CA SER A 152 -4.95 20.61 8.76
C SER A 152 -4.27 20.98 7.44
N LYS A 153 -2.98 20.64 7.28
CA LYS A 153 -2.22 20.85 6.04
C LYS A 153 -2.68 19.94 4.90
N SER A 154 -2.97 18.67 5.20
CA SER A 154 -3.52 17.73 4.23
C SER A 154 -4.95 18.10 3.85
N PHE A 155 -5.76 18.47 4.82
CA PHE A 155 -7.14 18.91 4.60
C PHE A 155 -7.22 20.10 3.63
N LYS A 156 -6.40 21.15 3.84
CA LYS A 156 -6.34 22.29 2.91
C LYS A 156 -5.95 21.88 1.49
N ARG A 157 -5.02 20.96 1.33
CA ARG A 157 -4.65 20.44 0.00
C ARG A 157 -5.77 19.64 -0.65
N TRP A 158 -6.49 18.83 0.12
CA TRP A 158 -7.63 18.07 -0.39
C TRP A 158 -8.82 18.96 -0.75
N GLN A 159 -8.99 20.11 -0.08
CA GLN A 159 -10.03 21.09 -0.44
C GLN A 159 -9.81 21.71 -1.84
N ILE A 160 -8.54 21.95 -2.23
CA ILE A 160 -8.21 22.45 -3.57
C ILE A 160 -8.65 21.47 -4.67
N PHE A 161 -8.64 20.18 -4.37
CA PHE A 161 -9.05 19.11 -5.27
C PHE A 161 -10.34 18.41 -4.79
N SER A 162 -11.33 19.19 -4.38
CA SER A 162 -12.52 18.72 -3.66
C SER A 162 -13.31 17.62 -4.40
N SER A 163 -13.50 17.75 -5.71
CA SER A 163 -14.21 16.74 -6.52
C SER A 163 -13.44 15.39 -6.55
N PHE A 164 -12.12 15.47 -6.67
CA PHE A 164 -11.26 14.30 -6.65
C PHE A 164 -11.22 13.67 -5.26
N ALA A 165 -11.11 14.50 -4.21
CA ALA A 165 -11.15 14.04 -2.82
C ALA A 165 -12.46 13.31 -2.49
N LYS A 166 -13.62 13.88 -2.88
CA LYS A 166 -14.92 13.22 -2.70
C LYS A 166 -14.94 11.84 -3.34
N ASN A 167 -14.47 11.72 -4.58
CA ASN A 167 -14.44 10.44 -5.28
C ASN A 167 -13.54 9.41 -4.56
N VAL A 168 -12.35 9.83 -4.12
CA VAL A 168 -11.39 8.94 -3.43
C VAL A 168 -11.93 8.50 -2.07
N PHE A 169 -12.48 9.42 -1.28
CA PHE A 169 -13.02 9.11 0.06
C PHE A 169 -14.32 8.29 0.00
N SER A 170 -15.13 8.45 -1.04
CA SER A 170 -16.34 7.63 -1.21
C SER A 170 -16.04 6.16 -1.56
N LEU A 171 -14.79 5.84 -1.94
CA LEU A 171 -14.37 4.48 -2.29
C LEU A 171 -13.97 3.63 -1.08
N SER A 172 -13.82 4.23 0.10
CA SER A 172 -13.38 3.54 1.31
C SER A 172 -14.42 3.59 2.41
N LEU A 173 -14.54 2.50 3.19
CA LEU A 173 -15.21 2.50 4.47
C LEU A 173 -14.25 3.07 5.51
N ILE A 174 -14.56 4.26 6.05
CA ILE A 174 -13.75 4.95 7.07
C ILE A 174 -14.32 4.59 8.44
N HIS A 175 -13.48 4.03 9.30
CA HIS A 175 -13.78 3.76 10.71
C HIS A 175 -12.74 4.38 11.61
#